data_c28bfa0f291179892cabd66caa797deb
#
_entry.id   c28bfa0f291179892cabd66caa797deb
#
_cell.length_a   1.000
_cell.length_b   1.000
_cell.length_c   1.000
_cell.angle_alpha   90.00
_cell.angle_beta   90.00
_cell.angle_gamma   90.00
#
_symmetry.space_group_name_H-M   'P 1'
#
loop_
_entity.id
_entity.type
_entity.pdbx_description
1 polymer ?
#
loop_
_entity_poly.entity_id
_entity_poly.type
_entity_poly.pdbx_seq_one_letter_code
_entity_poly.pdbx_strand_id
1 'polypeptide(L)'
;AALQQKHVMLRHLGLAGKVVVIDECHAYDAYMNCYLDRALTWLGRYKVPVILLSATLPAKRRVELVRAYLNGRTAPDGLWQTCRGYPLLTWTDGKQVEQTTIPLETEPRRVETFPLTEEQLTDTLRSALREGGCAGVIVNTVKKAQAIAARLRAELPEFEVVVFHAQFLMPDRAAKEEALMKRIGKHSNPEQRDKLIVVGTQVLEQSLDIDLDLLVTELCPMDLLLQRIGRLHRHEGRARPRPVAQARCAVLDTGTEDFDEGSKAVYGEWLLWRTRKFLPTAITLPHDIAPLVQDVYGWEPDPLPASPQSTAARAEYEKAQQIKMGKAKTLTILPPEEHKKRPSLNTLENWMDDVGAVSDNGARAAVRDGDPSIDVLVLMQDAAGNVRFLPDETGHPGASVPTDEPPQPEMALQIARQKLRLPGYFSKRWSVEQTIDALEARNRDVFGLWQQSPLLRGELIL
;
A
#
# COMPACT_ATOMS: atom_id res chain seq x y z
N ALA A 1 -4.12 3.94 19.25
CA ALA A 1 -3.81 4.84 20.39
C ALA A 1 -4.14 6.31 20.09
N ALA A 2 -4.28 6.72 18.83
CA ALA A 2 -4.53 8.12 18.44
C ALA A 2 -6.00 8.42 18.06
N LEU A 3 -6.78 7.40 17.73
CA LEU A 3 -8.17 7.51 17.32
C LEU A 3 -9.14 7.58 18.50
N GLN A 4 -10.20 8.36 18.35
CA GLN A 4 -11.35 8.37 19.27
C GLN A 4 -12.17 7.09 19.07
N GLN A 5 -11.75 6.01 19.71
CA GLN A 5 -12.40 4.69 19.65
C GLN A 5 -12.59 4.12 21.05
N LYS A 6 -13.47 3.12 21.15
CA LYS A 6 -13.64 2.34 22.36
C LYS A 6 -12.31 1.81 22.91
N HIS A 7 -12.17 1.76 24.22
CA HIS A 7 -11.02 1.19 24.90
C HIS A 7 -9.67 1.89 24.61
N VAL A 8 -9.68 3.19 24.26
CA VAL A 8 -8.45 3.97 24.00
C VAL A 8 -7.53 3.91 25.22
N MET A 9 -8.06 4.02 26.43
CA MET A 9 -7.29 3.95 27.66
C MET A 9 -6.56 2.62 27.83
N LEU A 10 -7.21 1.49 27.55
CA LEU A 10 -6.57 0.17 27.62
C LEU A 10 -5.41 0.05 26.63
N ARG A 11 -5.56 0.63 25.45
CA ARG A 11 -4.49 0.69 24.45
C ARG A 11 -3.31 1.54 24.94
N HIS A 12 -3.57 2.67 25.58
CA HIS A 12 -2.52 3.51 26.17
C HIS A 12 -1.80 2.79 27.32
N LEU A 13 -2.54 2.13 28.20
CA LEU A 13 -1.96 1.30 29.29
C LEU A 13 -1.13 0.14 28.73
N GLY A 14 -1.64 -0.50 27.66
CA GLY A 14 -0.92 -1.60 27.00
C GLY A 14 0.39 -1.18 26.33
N LEU A 15 0.52 0.09 25.93
CA LEU A 15 1.73 0.64 25.34
C LEU A 15 2.70 1.23 26.39
N ALA A 16 2.19 1.62 27.55
CA ALA A 16 3.02 2.15 28.64
C ALA A 16 4.05 1.10 29.10
N GLY A 17 5.32 1.51 29.20
CA GLY A 17 6.41 0.63 29.60
C GLY A 17 6.86 -0.40 28.55
N LYS A 18 6.41 -0.27 27.28
CA LYS A 18 6.86 -1.07 26.15
C LYS A 18 7.87 -0.31 25.30
N VAL A 19 8.56 -1.02 24.40
CA VAL A 19 9.24 -0.44 23.25
C VAL A 19 8.29 -0.57 22.07
N VAL A 20 8.02 0.53 21.37
CA VAL A 20 7.11 0.56 20.23
C VAL A 20 7.95 0.64 18.96
N VAL A 21 7.78 -0.33 18.07
CA VAL A 21 8.41 -0.34 16.74
C VAL A 21 7.32 -0.08 15.69
N ILE A 22 7.55 0.90 14.83
CA ILE A 22 6.64 1.26 13.72
C ILE A 22 7.44 1.12 12.43
N ASP A 23 7.04 0.14 11.63
CA ASP A 23 7.67 -0.14 10.35
C ASP A 23 6.94 0.55 9.19
N GLU A 24 7.66 0.76 8.07
CA GLU A 24 7.15 1.36 6.83
C GLU A 24 6.45 2.72 7.06
N CYS A 25 6.98 3.56 7.96
CA CYS A 25 6.33 4.82 8.33
C CYS A 25 6.29 5.87 7.19
N HIS A 26 6.99 5.63 6.08
CA HIS A 26 6.93 6.44 4.86
C HIS A 26 5.65 6.19 4.03
N ALA A 27 5.04 5.01 4.13
CA ALA A 27 3.87 4.62 3.36
C ALA A 27 2.56 5.31 3.82
N TYR A 28 2.64 6.21 4.81
CA TYR A 28 1.49 6.86 5.40
C TYR A 28 1.13 8.14 4.62
N ASP A 29 -0.14 8.22 4.21
CA ASP A 29 -0.68 9.45 3.64
C ASP A 29 -0.92 10.53 4.72
N ALA A 30 -1.33 11.74 4.32
CA ALA A 30 -1.55 12.84 5.26
C ALA A 30 -2.59 12.54 6.35
N TYR A 31 -3.59 11.72 6.03
CA TYR A 31 -4.60 11.28 6.99
C TYR A 31 -3.98 10.40 8.09
N MET A 32 -3.26 9.35 7.68
CA MET A 32 -2.56 8.44 8.60
C MET A 32 -1.45 9.14 9.39
N ASN A 33 -0.74 10.07 8.75
CA ASN A 33 0.31 10.86 9.38
C ASN A 33 -0.21 11.65 10.58
N CYS A 34 -1.43 12.20 10.53
CA CYS A 34 -2.04 12.88 11.68
C CYS A 34 -2.18 11.95 12.90
N TYR A 35 -2.54 10.68 12.68
CA TYR A 35 -2.63 9.69 13.76
C TYR A 35 -1.26 9.26 14.28
N LEU A 36 -0.30 9.07 13.38
CA LEU A 36 1.07 8.76 13.79
C LEU A 36 1.66 9.87 14.66
N ASP A 37 1.53 11.12 14.24
CA ASP A 37 2.02 12.28 14.99
C ASP A 37 1.36 12.37 16.36
N ARG A 38 0.05 12.14 16.42
CA ARG A 38 -0.70 12.14 17.69
C ARG A 38 -0.27 10.98 18.60
N ALA A 39 -0.06 9.79 18.04
CA ALA A 39 0.44 8.65 18.78
C ALA A 39 1.84 8.94 19.35
N LEU A 40 2.75 9.50 18.54
CA LEU A 40 4.09 9.88 18.98
C LEU A 40 4.06 10.95 20.08
N THR A 41 3.16 11.92 19.99
CA THR A 41 2.96 12.94 21.02
C THR A 41 2.62 12.31 22.37
N TRP A 42 1.72 11.32 22.41
CA TRP A 42 1.35 10.63 23.62
C TRP A 42 2.46 9.67 24.11
N LEU A 43 3.09 8.92 23.19
CA LEU A 43 4.22 8.03 23.53
C LEU A 43 5.40 8.83 24.12
N GLY A 44 5.71 9.98 23.53
CA GLY A 44 6.72 10.90 24.06
C GLY A 44 6.36 11.45 25.44
N ARG A 45 5.07 11.73 25.69
CA ARG A 45 4.58 12.12 27.01
C ARG A 45 4.75 11.04 28.07
N TYR A 46 4.56 9.79 27.70
CA TYR A 46 4.77 8.61 28.55
C TYR A 46 6.24 8.20 28.65
N LYS A 47 7.14 8.82 27.89
CA LYS A 47 8.54 8.44 27.74
C LYS A 47 8.72 6.98 27.25
N VAL A 48 7.79 6.52 26.42
CA VAL A 48 7.87 5.21 25.78
C VAL A 48 8.93 5.27 24.69
N PRO A 49 9.93 4.39 24.67
CA PRO A 49 10.89 4.31 23.57
C PRO A 49 10.18 3.93 22.26
N VAL A 50 10.49 4.67 21.19
CA VAL A 50 9.90 4.44 19.86
C VAL A 50 11.01 4.27 18.84
N ILE A 51 10.90 3.25 18.00
CA ILE A 51 11.75 2.99 16.85
C ILE A 51 10.89 3.13 15.59
N LEU A 52 11.27 4.04 14.71
CA LEU A 52 10.61 4.24 13.41
C LEU A 52 11.53 3.69 12.31
N LEU A 53 11.01 2.79 11.49
CA LEU A 53 11.74 2.22 10.36
C LEU A 53 11.14 2.73 9.04
N SER A 54 12.00 3.08 8.12
CA SER A 54 11.58 3.60 6.80
C SER A 54 12.68 3.42 5.78
N ALA A 55 12.32 2.97 4.58
CA ALA A 55 13.23 2.89 3.46
C ALA A 55 13.43 4.25 2.75
N THR A 56 12.41 5.12 2.76
CA THR A 56 12.36 6.32 1.91
C THR A 56 11.76 7.53 2.63
N LEU A 57 12.32 7.90 3.81
CA LEU A 57 11.76 8.99 4.64
C LEU A 57 12.31 10.36 4.22
N PRO A 58 11.47 11.31 3.75
CA PRO A 58 11.88 12.68 3.48
C PRO A 58 12.37 13.40 4.74
N ALA A 59 13.38 14.28 4.61
CA ALA A 59 13.93 15.03 5.74
C ALA A 59 12.86 15.85 6.49
N LYS A 60 11.96 16.52 5.77
CA LYS A 60 10.84 17.25 6.34
C LYS A 60 9.99 16.35 7.26
N ARG A 61 9.64 15.16 6.77
CA ARG A 61 8.84 14.21 7.55
C ARG A 61 9.58 13.69 8.78
N ARG A 62 10.88 13.43 8.66
CA ARG A 62 11.73 13.05 9.80
C ARG A 62 11.69 14.12 10.90
N VAL A 63 11.79 15.39 10.53
CA VAL A 63 11.70 16.53 11.48
C VAL A 63 10.33 16.55 12.17
N GLU A 64 9.25 16.39 11.42
CA GLU A 64 7.88 16.35 11.97
C GLU A 64 7.71 15.21 12.99
N LEU A 65 8.19 14.02 12.69
CA LEU A 65 8.11 12.85 13.58
C LEU A 65 8.88 13.07 14.89
N VAL A 66 10.11 13.59 14.81
CA VAL A 66 10.92 13.92 16.00
C VAL A 66 10.21 14.98 16.83
N ARG A 67 9.70 16.06 16.21
CA ARG A 67 8.97 17.13 16.90
C ARG A 67 7.69 16.61 17.55
N ALA A 68 6.97 15.73 16.88
CA ALA A 68 5.76 15.10 17.45
C ALA A 68 6.08 14.31 18.72
N TYR A 69 7.14 13.50 18.70
CA TYR A 69 7.57 12.74 19.87
C TYR A 69 8.06 13.67 21.01
N LEU A 70 8.78 14.73 20.69
CA LEU A 70 9.26 15.70 21.69
C LEU A 70 8.13 16.48 22.34
N ASN A 71 6.98 16.59 21.71
CA ASN A 71 5.75 17.17 22.26
C ASN A 71 5.97 18.55 22.88
N GLY A 72 6.39 19.52 22.07
CA GLY A 72 6.64 20.90 22.51
C GLY A 72 7.96 21.12 23.25
N ARG A 73 8.72 20.08 23.59
CA ARG A 73 10.12 20.21 23.97
C ARG A 73 10.90 20.62 22.73
N THR A 74 11.62 21.74 22.83
CA THR A 74 12.36 22.28 21.69
C THR A 74 13.59 21.45 21.42
N ALA A 75 13.64 20.76 20.27
CA ALA A 75 14.90 20.26 19.76
C ALA A 75 15.70 21.44 19.19
N PRO A 76 16.99 21.58 19.53
CA PRO A 76 17.83 22.58 18.90
C PRO A 76 17.81 22.42 17.38
N ASP A 77 17.76 23.53 16.65
CA ASP A 77 17.97 23.50 15.20
C ASP A 77 19.38 23.03 14.89
N GLY A 78 19.53 22.28 13.80
CA GLY A 78 20.84 21.75 13.44
C GLY A 78 20.83 20.99 12.11
N LEU A 79 21.99 20.50 11.73
CA LEU A 79 22.20 19.75 10.47
C LEU A 79 21.31 18.52 10.36
N TRP A 80 20.81 17.99 11.47
CA TRP A 80 19.90 16.84 11.49
C TRP A 80 18.59 17.07 10.70
N GLN A 81 18.17 18.32 10.55
CA GLN A 81 16.95 18.69 9.84
C GLN A 81 17.11 18.55 8.32
N THR A 82 18.32 18.80 7.80
CA THR A 82 18.61 18.86 6.36
C THR A 82 19.51 17.73 5.85
N CYS A 83 20.00 16.88 6.74
CA CYS A 83 20.87 15.76 6.37
C CYS A 83 20.21 14.83 5.35
N ARG A 84 20.92 14.52 4.28
CA ARG A 84 20.51 13.65 3.16
C ARG A 84 21.28 12.32 3.14
N GLY A 85 21.97 11.97 4.23
CA GLY A 85 22.70 10.69 4.34
C GLY A 85 21.77 9.48 4.23
N TYR A 86 22.30 8.35 3.77
CA TYR A 86 21.58 7.08 3.69
C TYR A 86 22.56 5.88 3.76
N PRO A 87 22.30 4.86 4.55
CA PRO A 87 21.30 4.80 5.64
C PRO A 87 21.59 5.81 6.74
N LEU A 88 20.57 6.36 7.34
CA LEU A 88 20.68 7.42 8.34
C LEU A 88 19.95 7.01 9.62
N LEU A 89 20.65 7.00 10.74
CA LEU A 89 20.08 6.86 12.07
C LEU A 89 19.93 8.24 12.69
N THR A 90 18.73 8.59 13.14
CA THR A 90 18.43 9.81 13.89
C THR A 90 17.77 9.44 15.20
N TRP A 91 18.28 9.92 16.33
CA TRP A 91 17.68 9.63 17.63
C TRP A 91 17.65 10.85 18.54
N THR A 92 16.84 10.77 19.59
CA THR A 92 16.75 11.81 20.62
C THR A 92 16.56 11.18 22.01
N ASP A 93 17.25 11.74 22.99
CA ASP A 93 17.04 11.46 24.41
C ASP A 93 15.94 12.36 25.05
N GLY A 94 15.31 13.20 24.22
CA GLY A 94 14.31 14.17 24.62
C GLY A 94 14.87 15.58 24.89
N LYS A 95 16.19 15.80 24.76
CA LYS A 95 16.88 17.08 24.91
C LYS A 95 17.65 17.46 23.67
N GLN A 96 18.36 16.52 23.08
CA GLN A 96 19.18 16.70 21.89
C GLN A 96 18.73 15.75 20.78
N VAL A 97 19.04 16.10 19.56
CA VAL A 97 18.84 15.23 18.39
C VAL A 97 20.21 14.95 17.79
N GLU A 98 20.52 13.69 17.71
CA GLU A 98 21.78 13.20 17.16
C GLU A 98 21.55 12.39 15.89
N GLN A 99 22.57 12.34 15.04
CA GLN A 99 22.52 11.59 13.79
C GLN A 99 23.86 10.91 13.51
N THR A 100 23.78 9.78 12.86
CA THR A 100 24.92 9.11 12.25
C THR A 100 24.52 8.44 10.94
N THR A 101 25.41 8.49 9.97
CA THR A 101 25.27 7.72 8.72
C THR A 101 25.93 6.37 8.93
N ILE A 102 25.25 5.31 8.56
CA ILE A 102 25.77 3.94 8.65
C ILE A 102 26.55 3.64 7.37
N PRO A 103 27.79 3.15 7.46
CA PRO A 103 28.54 2.72 6.29
C PRO A 103 27.79 1.63 5.51
N LEU A 104 27.83 1.72 4.19
CA LEU A 104 27.27 0.69 3.31
C LEU A 104 28.37 -0.37 3.05
N GLU A 105 28.03 -1.62 3.34
CA GLU A 105 28.91 -2.77 3.08
C GLU A 105 28.59 -3.47 1.75
N THR A 106 27.49 -3.07 1.08
CA THR A 106 27.04 -3.66 -0.18
C THR A 106 27.56 -2.90 -1.38
N GLU A 107 27.95 -3.63 -2.43
CA GLU A 107 28.32 -3.04 -3.71
C GLU A 107 27.17 -2.24 -4.32
N PRO A 108 27.45 -1.04 -4.86
CA PRO A 108 26.42 -0.22 -5.50
C PRO A 108 25.84 -0.93 -6.72
N ARG A 109 24.52 -1.01 -6.79
CA ARG A 109 23.80 -1.57 -7.94
C ARG A 109 23.30 -0.44 -8.84
N ARG A 110 23.82 -0.40 -10.07
CA ARG A 110 23.37 0.53 -11.10
C ARG A 110 22.17 -0.06 -11.85
N VAL A 111 21.10 0.71 -11.93
CA VAL A 111 19.88 0.38 -12.69
C VAL A 111 19.69 1.42 -13.77
N GLU A 112 19.64 1.01 -15.02
CA GLU A 112 19.29 1.89 -16.14
C GLU A 112 17.79 2.10 -16.18
N THR A 113 17.37 3.36 -16.33
CA THR A 113 15.96 3.73 -16.49
C THR A 113 15.73 4.30 -17.89
N PHE A 114 14.66 3.92 -18.54
CA PHE A 114 14.31 4.41 -19.88
C PHE A 114 12.80 4.49 -20.05
N PRO A 115 12.30 5.48 -20.83
CA PRO A 115 10.88 5.58 -21.15
C PRO A 115 10.46 4.45 -22.08
N LEU A 116 9.22 3.99 -21.95
CA LEU A 116 8.61 2.98 -22.79
C LEU A 116 7.16 3.34 -23.04
N THR A 117 6.68 3.23 -24.28
CA THR A 117 5.25 3.35 -24.59
C THR A 117 4.55 2.00 -24.49
N GLU A 118 3.21 2.01 -24.34
CA GLU A 118 2.46 0.75 -24.26
C GLU A 118 2.55 -0.07 -25.54
N GLU A 119 2.69 0.56 -26.70
CA GLU A 119 2.84 -0.11 -28.00
C GLU A 119 4.16 -0.88 -28.08
N GLN A 120 5.22 -0.37 -27.45
CA GLN A 120 6.54 -0.99 -27.44
C GLN A 120 6.67 -2.11 -26.41
N LEU A 121 5.71 -2.27 -25.49
CA LEU A 121 5.79 -3.19 -24.36
C LEU A 121 6.01 -4.63 -24.80
N THR A 122 5.21 -5.12 -25.74
CA THR A 122 5.24 -6.53 -26.20
C THR A 122 6.59 -6.87 -26.84
N ASP A 123 7.10 -6.03 -27.72
CA ASP A 123 8.38 -6.24 -28.40
C ASP A 123 9.57 -6.13 -27.44
N THR A 124 9.48 -5.22 -26.49
CA THR A 124 10.50 -5.07 -25.42
C THR A 124 10.58 -6.34 -24.57
N LEU A 125 9.44 -6.88 -24.12
CA LEU A 125 9.39 -8.10 -23.33
C LEU A 125 9.88 -9.32 -24.13
N ARG A 126 9.43 -9.47 -25.38
CA ARG A 126 9.86 -10.55 -26.28
C ARG A 126 11.38 -10.53 -26.48
N SER A 127 11.94 -9.36 -26.77
CA SER A 127 13.37 -9.20 -26.98
C SER A 127 14.19 -9.47 -25.71
N ALA A 128 13.73 -8.97 -24.57
CA ALA A 128 14.44 -9.11 -23.30
C ALA A 128 14.45 -10.58 -22.79
N LEU A 129 13.34 -11.28 -22.95
CA LEU A 129 13.18 -12.65 -22.43
C LEU A 129 13.42 -13.75 -23.48
N ARG A 130 13.95 -13.41 -24.65
CA ARG A 130 14.21 -14.38 -25.75
C ARG A 130 15.12 -15.54 -25.32
N GLU A 131 16.05 -15.31 -24.40
CA GLU A 131 16.98 -16.30 -23.86
C GLU A 131 16.55 -16.80 -22.48
N GLY A 132 15.30 -16.56 -22.08
CA GLY A 132 14.75 -16.92 -20.77
C GLY A 132 14.74 -15.77 -19.77
N GLY A 133 14.50 -16.09 -18.50
CA GLY A 133 14.38 -15.12 -17.42
C GLY A 133 12.94 -14.66 -17.16
N CYS A 134 12.76 -13.70 -16.26
CA CYS A 134 11.44 -13.19 -15.89
C CYS A 134 11.37 -11.67 -15.88
N ALA A 135 10.21 -11.15 -16.25
CA ALA A 135 9.91 -9.72 -16.16
C ALA A 135 8.73 -9.46 -15.24
N GLY A 136 8.80 -8.34 -14.50
CA GLY A 136 7.66 -7.77 -13.81
C GLY A 136 7.10 -6.57 -14.58
N VAL A 137 5.77 -6.53 -14.72
CA VAL A 137 5.03 -5.39 -15.28
C VAL A 137 4.12 -4.86 -14.16
N ILE A 138 4.52 -3.76 -13.53
CA ILE A 138 3.81 -3.18 -12.37
C ILE A 138 3.05 -1.94 -12.82
N VAL A 139 1.73 -2.00 -12.74
CA VAL A 139 0.84 -0.88 -13.11
C VAL A 139 0.03 -0.38 -11.92
N ASN A 140 -0.60 0.78 -12.07
CA ASN A 140 -1.21 1.49 -10.95
C ASN A 140 -2.66 1.08 -10.65
N THR A 141 -3.33 0.42 -11.61
CA THR A 141 -4.72 -0.02 -11.44
C THR A 141 -4.92 -1.49 -11.78
N VAL A 142 -5.86 -2.14 -11.10
CA VAL A 142 -6.22 -3.55 -11.38
C VAL A 142 -6.75 -3.73 -12.79
N LYS A 143 -7.61 -2.80 -13.25
CA LYS A 143 -8.17 -2.82 -14.61
C LYS A 143 -7.08 -2.83 -15.68
N LYS A 144 -6.05 -1.99 -15.51
CA LYS A 144 -4.91 -1.94 -16.45
C LYS A 144 -4.05 -3.19 -16.37
N ALA A 145 -3.81 -3.75 -15.18
CA ALA A 145 -3.10 -5.01 -15.00
C ALA A 145 -3.80 -6.15 -15.76
N GLN A 146 -5.10 -6.27 -15.63
CA GLN A 146 -5.91 -7.28 -16.33
C GLN A 146 -5.88 -7.08 -17.85
N ALA A 147 -6.03 -5.84 -18.33
CA ALA A 147 -5.99 -5.52 -19.78
C ALA A 147 -4.62 -5.84 -20.39
N ILE A 148 -3.53 -5.44 -19.74
CA ILE A 148 -2.17 -5.74 -20.20
C ILE A 148 -1.91 -7.25 -20.19
N ALA A 149 -2.31 -7.96 -19.14
CA ALA A 149 -2.12 -9.41 -19.08
C ALA A 149 -2.90 -10.14 -20.17
N ALA A 150 -4.14 -9.74 -20.45
CA ALA A 150 -4.94 -10.30 -21.54
C ALA A 150 -4.26 -10.09 -22.90
N ARG A 151 -3.76 -8.88 -23.17
CA ARG A 151 -3.01 -8.56 -24.38
C ARG A 151 -1.74 -9.37 -24.50
N LEU A 152 -0.93 -9.44 -23.45
CA LEU A 152 0.33 -10.18 -23.48
C LEU A 152 0.11 -11.68 -23.68
N ARG A 153 -0.94 -12.29 -23.12
CA ARG A 153 -1.30 -13.68 -23.38
C ARG A 153 -1.67 -13.95 -24.83
N ALA A 154 -2.32 -12.98 -25.48
CA ALA A 154 -2.68 -13.11 -26.89
C ALA A 154 -1.48 -12.87 -27.83
N GLU A 155 -0.61 -11.92 -27.54
CA GLU A 155 0.50 -11.52 -28.39
C GLU A 155 1.79 -12.30 -28.14
N LEU A 156 1.94 -12.91 -26.95
CA LEU A 156 3.12 -13.66 -26.50
C LEU A 156 2.74 -15.08 -26.02
N PRO A 157 2.17 -15.94 -26.87
CA PRO A 157 1.72 -17.28 -26.45
C PRO A 157 2.86 -18.19 -26.00
N GLU A 158 4.11 -17.89 -26.37
CA GLU A 158 5.32 -18.59 -25.94
C GLU A 158 5.79 -18.23 -24.52
N PHE A 159 5.15 -17.23 -23.87
CA PHE A 159 5.46 -16.79 -22.51
C PHE A 159 4.33 -17.13 -21.54
N GLU A 160 4.68 -17.48 -20.34
CA GLU A 160 3.70 -17.61 -19.28
C GLU A 160 3.43 -16.23 -18.65
N VAL A 161 2.15 -15.83 -18.64
CA VAL A 161 1.72 -14.53 -18.08
C VAL A 161 0.89 -14.79 -16.83
N VAL A 162 1.46 -14.46 -15.67
CA VAL A 162 0.82 -14.54 -14.35
C VAL A 162 0.31 -13.17 -13.93
N VAL A 163 -0.91 -13.11 -13.39
CA VAL A 163 -1.51 -11.86 -12.87
C VAL A 163 -1.57 -11.89 -11.35
N PHE A 164 -1.13 -10.80 -10.70
CA PHE A 164 -1.18 -10.66 -9.27
C PHE A 164 -1.63 -9.25 -8.82
N HIS A 165 -2.81 -9.16 -8.19
CA HIS A 165 -3.38 -7.91 -7.68
C HIS A 165 -4.23 -8.14 -6.43
N ALA A 166 -4.78 -7.08 -5.83
CA ALA A 166 -5.52 -7.17 -4.57
C ALA A 166 -6.93 -7.77 -4.69
N GLN A 167 -7.50 -7.86 -5.91
CA GLN A 167 -8.86 -8.34 -6.15
C GLN A 167 -8.88 -9.83 -6.50
N PHE A 168 -8.34 -10.65 -5.62
CA PHE A 168 -8.51 -12.10 -5.60
C PHE A 168 -9.19 -12.50 -4.29
N LEU A 169 -9.90 -13.63 -4.30
CA LEU A 169 -10.36 -14.25 -3.06
C LEU A 169 -9.17 -14.56 -2.16
N MET A 170 -9.39 -14.50 -0.86
CA MET A 170 -8.31 -14.66 0.11
C MET A 170 -7.53 -16.00 -0.05
N PRO A 171 -8.18 -17.17 -0.28
CA PRO A 171 -7.48 -18.43 -0.55
C PRO A 171 -6.66 -18.39 -1.84
N ASP A 172 -7.24 -17.86 -2.93
CA ASP A 172 -6.57 -17.78 -4.22
C ASP A 172 -5.36 -16.85 -4.17
N ARG A 173 -5.50 -15.72 -3.47
CA ARG A 173 -4.40 -14.79 -3.26
C ARG A 173 -3.23 -15.45 -2.53
N ALA A 174 -3.51 -16.19 -1.46
CA ALA A 174 -2.46 -16.89 -0.70
C ALA A 174 -1.77 -17.96 -1.54
N ALA A 175 -2.52 -18.75 -2.32
CA ALA A 175 -1.97 -19.76 -3.22
C ALA A 175 -1.11 -19.12 -4.32
N LYS A 176 -1.58 -18.02 -4.93
CA LYS A 176 -0.83 -17.27 -5.95
C LYS A 176 0.45 -16.66 -5.40
N GLU A 177 0.40 -16.11 -4.19
CA GLU A 177 1.55 -15.56 -3.51
C GLU A 177 2.61 -16.64 -3.26
N GLU A 178 2.21 -17.79 -2.74
CA GLU A 178 3.11 -18.93 -2.53
C GLU A 178 3.71 -19.42 -3.85
N ALA A 179 2.89 -19.58 -4.90
CA ALA A 179 3.35 -19.98 -6.23
C ALA A 179 4.35 -18.97 -6.81
N LEU A 180 4.08 -17.66 -6.65
CA LEU A 180 4.97 -16.60 -7.11
C LEU A 180 6.31 -16.63 -6.36
N MET A 181 6.28 -16.79 -5.03
CA MET A 181 7.48 -16.91 -4.20
C MET A 181 8.34 -18.13 -4.56
N LYS A 182 7.72 -19.25 -4.92
CA LYS A 182 8.45 -20.45 -5.43
C LYS A 182 9.15 -20.14 -6.75
N ARG A 183 8.52 -19.35 -7.63
CA ARG A 183 9.00 -19.12 -9.01
C ARG A 183 10.04 -18.01 -9.10
N ILE A 184 9.85 -16.89 -8.40
CA ILE A 184 10.74 -15.71 -8.50
C ILE A 184 11.28 -15.24 -7.15
N GLY A 185 11.09 -16.01 -6.08
CA GLY A 185 11.67 -15.72 -4.77
C GLY A 185 13.16 -16.09 -4.69
N LYS A 186 13.75 -15.92 -3.51
CA LYS A 186 15.18 -16.10 -3.24
C LYS A 186 15.74 -17.46 -3.70
N HIS A 187 14.99 -18.52 -3.52
CA HIS A 187 15.43 -19.90 -3.78
C HIS A 187 14.98 -20.46 -5.15
N SER A 188 14.40 -19.61 -6.01
CA SER A 188 13.98 -20.05 -7.34
C SER A 188 15.19 -20.37 -8.25
N ASN A 189 15.03 -21.38 -9.09
CA ASN A 189 16.02 -21.77 -10.09
C ASN A 189 15.72 -21.14 -11.47
N PRO A 190 16.65 -21.21 -12.45
CA PRO A 190 16.46 -20.64 -13.78
C PRO A 190 15.25 -21.19 -14.54
N GLU A 191 14.95 -22.49 -14.41
CA GLU A 191 13.83 -23.13 -15.10
C GLU A 191 12.47 -22.60 -14.63
N GLN A 192 12.32 -22.33 -13.33
CA GLN A 192 11.11 -21.77 -12.75
C GLN A 192 10.81 -20.34 -13.22
N ARG A 193 11.85 -19.63 -13.66
CA ARG A 193 11.81 -18.24 -14.10
C ARG A 193 11.74 -18.10 -15.62
N ASP A 194 11.88 -19.22 -16.34
CA ASP A 194 12.02 -19.17 -17.80
C ASP A 194 10.77 -18.61 -18.47
N LYS A 195 10.98 -17.59 -19.30
CA LYS A 195 9.94 -16.92 -20.10
C LYS A 195 8.69 -16.53 -19.29
N LEU A 196 8.90 -16.05 -18.05
CA LEU A 196 7.83 -15.68 -17.14
C LEU A 196 7.61 -14.17 -17.14
N ILE A 197 6.37 -13.76 -17.33
CA ILE A 197 5.93 -12.37 -17.18
C ILE A 197 4.93 -12.28 -16.02
N VAL A 198 5.25 -11.48 -15.01
CA VAL A 198 4.37 -11.23 -13.87
C VAL A 198 3.77 -9.85 -14.00
N VAL A 199 2.47 -9.77 -14.24
CA VAL A 199 1.73 -8.49 -14.33
C VAL A 199 1.00 -8.25 -13.03
N GLY A 200 1.17 -7.08 -12.42
CA GLY A 200 0.48 -6.79 -11.17
C GLY A 200 0.41 -5.32 -10.82
N THR A 201 -0.06 -5.07 -9.60
CA THR A 201 -0.19 -3.73 -9.06
C THR A 201 0.72 -3.54 -7.84
N GLN A 202 0.41 -2.56 -6.98
CA GLN A 202 1.17 -2.25 -5.76
C GLN A 202 1.45 -3.46 -4.85
N VAL A 203 0.73 -4.54 -4.99
CA VAL A 203 0.97 -5.78 -4.22
C VAL A 203 2.32 -6.44 -4.51
N LEU A 204 2.92 -6.15 -5.69
CA LEU A 204 4.25 -6.64 -6.06
C LEU A 204 5.39 -5.79 -5.47
N GLU A 205 5.11 -4.55 -5.09
CA GLU A 205 6.13 -3.66 -4.51
C GLU A 205 6.29 -3.83 -3.00
N GLN A 206 5.26 -4.35 -2.32
CA GLN A 206 5.25 -4.50 -0.87
C GLN A 206 5.14 -5.98 -0.46
N SER A 207 5.75 -6.34 0.65
CA SER A 207 5.61 -7.63 1.36
C SER A 207 6.16 -8.88 0.67
N LEU A 208 6.56 -8.83 -0.61
CA LEU A 208 7.07 -10.00 -1.33
C LEU A 208 8.60 -9.92 -1.52
N ASP A 209 9.29 -11.01 -1.19
CA ASP A 209 10.73 -11.15 -1.45
C ASP A 209 11.00 -11.75 -2.84
N ILE A 210 10.54 -11.01 -3.87
CA ILE A 210 10.68 -11.39 -5.28
C ILE A 210 11.88 -10.75 -5.94
N ASP A 211 12.38 -11.38 -6.98
CA ASP A 211 13.53 -10.98 -7.76
C ASP A 211 13.23 -11.03 -9.26
N LEU A 212 13.20 -9.89 -9.91
CA LEU A 212 12.91 -9.72 -11.32
C LEU A 212 14.20 -9.52 -12.13
N ASP A 213 14.22 -10.00 -13.38
CA ASP A 213 15.34 -9.80 -14.30
C ASP A 213 15.18 -8.52 -15.15
N LEU A 214 13.93 -8.16 -15.47
CA LEU A 214 13.52 -6.89 -16.07
C LEU A 214 12.33 -6.34 -15.31
N LEU A 215 12.32 -5.03 -15.09
CA LEU A 215 11.18 -4.32 -14.56
C LEU A 215 10.59 -3.38 -15.62
N VAL A 216 9.31 -3.51 -15.84
CA VAL A 216 8.48 -2.51 -16.53
C VAL A 216 7.51 -1.94 -15.50
N THR A 217 7.45 -0.64 -15.34
CA THR A 217 6.56 -0.02 -14.36
C THR A 217 5.85 1.19 -14.91
N GLU A 218 4.58 1.36 -14.60
CA GLU A 218 3.96 2.67 -14.77
C GLU A 218 4.63 3.72 -13.88
N LEU A 219 4.61 4.96 -14.33
CA LEU A 219 5.08 6.08 -13.53
C LEU A 219 4.27 6.17 -12.23
N CYS A 220 4.98 6.29 -11.12
CA CYS A 220 4.42 6.40 -9.77
C CYS A 220 5.29 7.35 -8.94
N PRO A 221 4.90 7.75 -7.73
CA PRO A 221 5.75 8.54 -6.84
C PRO A 221 7.14 7.90 -6.65
N MET A 222 8.17 8.74 -6.50
CA MET A 222 9.57 8.31 -6.50
C MET A 222 9.90 7.26 -5.44
N ASP A 223 9.35 7.38 -4.25
CA ASP A 223 9.52 6.41 -3.16
C ASP A 223 8.99 5.02 -3.54
N LEU A 224 7.83 4.94 -4.18
CA LEU A 224 7.26 3.70 -4.69
C LEU A 224 8.05 3.16 -5.89
N LEU A 225 8.49 4.04 -6.79
CA LEU A 225 9.34 3.65 -7.91
C LEU A 225 10.63 2.99 -7.42
N LEU A 226 11.28 3.56 -6.40
CA LEU A 226 12.47 2.99 -5.78
C LEU A 226 12.19 1.63 -5.10
N GLN A 227 11.02 1.45 -4.49
CA GLN A 227 10.60 0.15 -3.94
C GLN A 227 10.39 -0.90 -5.04
N ARG A 228 9.76 -0.52 -6.18
CA ARG A 228 9.63 -1.38 -7.37
C ARG A 228 11.00 -1.76 -7.93
N ILE A 229 11.89 -0.79 -8.11
CA ILE A 229 13.27 -1.01 -8.54
C ILE A 229 14.03 -1.91 -7.54
N GLY A 230 13.71 -1.83 -6.25
CA GLY A 230 14.22 -2.72 -5.22
C GLY A 230 13.89 -4.21 -5.44
N ARG A 231 12.93 -4.55 -6.33
CA ARG A 231 12.59 -5.93 -6.74
C ARG A 231 13.37 -6.40 -7.96
N LEU A 232 14.08 -5.51 -8.63
CA LEU A 232 14.90 -5.80 -9.80
C LEU A 232 16.31 -6.20 -9.37
N HIS A 233 16.81 -7.37 -9.81
CA HIS A 233 18.11 -7.91 -9.43
C HIS A 233 18.37 -7.91 -7.93
N ARG A 234 17.34 -8.29 -7.16
CA ARG A 234 17.33 -8.19 -5.71
C ARG A 234 18.31 -9.14 -5.02
N HIS A 235 18.44 -10.36 -5.55
CA HIS A 235 19.31 -11.37 -4.96
C HIS A 235 20.64 -11.44 -5.71
N GLU A 236 21.71 -11.27 -4.97
CA GLU A 236 23.09 -11.34 -5.47
C GLU A 236 23.47 -12.78 -5.91
N GLY A 237 24.47 -12.88 -6.77
CA GLY A 237 25.02 -14.16 -7.22
C GLY A 237 24.12 -14.96 -8.17
N ARG A 238 22.97 -14.41 -8.58
CA ARG A 238 22.06 -15.08 -9.52
C ARG A 238 22.56 -14.95 -10.97
N ALA A 239 22.73 -16.09 -11.64
CA ALA A 239 22.96 -16.13 -13.08
C ALA A 239 21.72 -15.65 -13.83
N ARG A 240 21.88 -14.73 -14.79
CA ARG A 240 20.80 -14.16 -15.59
C ARG A 240 21.10 -14.31 -17.08
N PRO A 241 20.07 -14.50 -17.94
CA PRO A 241 20.24 -14.48 -19.39
C PRO A 241 20.89 -13.17 -19.87
N ARG A 242 21.68 -13.26 -20.95
CA ARG A 242 22.43 -12.12 -21.50
C ARG A 242 21.58 -10.86 -21.71
N PRO A 243 20.36 -10.92 -22.31
CA PRO A 243 19.58 -9.71 -22.56
C PRO A 243 19.13 -8.96 -21.29
N VAL A 244 19.10 -9.66 -20.14
CA VAL A 244 18.67 -9.13 -18.83
C VAL A 244 19.79 -9.21 -17.79
N ALA A 245 21.03 -9.37 -18.22
CA ALA A 245 22.20 -9.41 -17.33
C ALA A 245 22.48 -8.06 -16.64
N GLN A 246 22.06 -6.97 -17.26
CA GLN A 246 22.09 -5.63 -16.66
C GLN A 246 20.72 -5.26 -16.10
N ALA A 247 20.69 -4.66 -14.90
CA ALA A 247 19.48 -4.22 -14.29
C ALA A 247 18.86 -3.03 -15.05
N ARG A 248 17.67 -3.23 -15.63
CA ARG A 248 16.98 -2.24 -16.45
C ARG A 248 15.53 -2.09 -16.01
N CYS A 249 15.12 -0.85 -15.85
CA CYS A 249 13.77 -0.47 -15.50
C CYS A 249 13.16 0.39 -16.62
N ALA A 250 12.18 -0.15 -17.33
CA ALA A 250 11.39 0.61 -18.29
C ALA A 250 10.23 1.29 -17.56
N VAL A 251 10.08 2.60 -17.78
CA VAL A 251 8.99 3.36 -17.20
C VAL A 251 7.96 3.64 -18.28
N LEU A 252 6.77 3.03 -18.12
CA LEU A 252 5.63 3.29 -19.00
C LEU A 252 5.18 4.74 -18.81
N ASP A 253 5.36 5.50 -19.86
CA ASP A 253 4.97 6.90 -19.95
C ASP A 253 4.20 7.14 -21.24
N THR A 254 3.24 8.04 -21.19
CA THR A 254 2.44 8.40 -22.36
C THR A 254 3.23 9.14 -23.43
N GLY A 255 4.42 9.64 -23.11
CA GLY A 255 5.23 10.48 -23.98
C GLY A 255 4.64 11.89 -24.19
N THR A 256 3.50 12.19 -23.58
CA THR A 256 2.82 13.48 -23.58
C THR A 256 2.97 14.19 -22.25
N GLU A 257 2.55 15.45 -22.14
CA GLU A 257 2.53 16.15 -20.85
C GLU A 257 1.45 15.60 -19.90
N ASP A 258 0.44 14.93 -20.42
CA ASP A 258 -0.62 14.31 -19.63
C ASP A 258 -0.22 12.96 -19.04
N PHE A 259 -0.86 12.61 -17.94
CA PHE A 259 -0.72 11.33 -17.27
C PHE A 259 -1.98 10.48 -17.45
N ASP A 260 -1.81 9.17 -17.36
CA ASP A 260 -2.94 8.23 -17.31
C ASP A 260 -3.92 8.60 -16.18
N GLU A 261 -5.23 8.62 -16.50
CA GLU A 261 -6.27 9.01 -15.54
C GLU A 261 -6.30 8.12 -14.30
N GLY A 262 -6.03 6.82 -14.46
CA GLY A 262 -5.92 5.89 -13.33
C GLY A 262 -4.76 6.24 -12.40
N SER A 263 -3.63 6.60 -12.97
CA SER A 263 -2.44 7.02 -12.20
C SER A 263 -2.67 8.36 -11.49
N LYS A 264 -3.32 9.33 -12.14
CA LYS A 264 -3.72 10.60 -11.51
C LYS A 264 -4.69 10.38 -10.35
N ALA A 265 -5.66 9.50 -10.52
CA ALA A 265 -6.64 9.19 -9.47
C ALA A 265 -6.00 8.52 -8.23
N VAL A 266 -4.95 7.71 -8.43
CA VAL A 266 -4.25 7.01 -7.34
C VAL A 266 -3.26 7.91 -6.62
N TYR A 267 -2.45 8.68 -7.35
CA TYR A 267 -1.29 9.37 -6.77
C TYR A 267 -1.35 10.91 -6.83
N GLY A 268 -2.24 11.46 -7.63
CA GLY A 268 -2.27 12.90 -7.93
C GLY A 268 -1.22 13.32 -8.96
N GLU A 269 -1.55 14.32 -9.76
CA GLU A 269 -0.71 14.80 -10.87
C GLU A 269 0.62 15.39 -10.39
N TRP A 270 0.62 16.10 -9.25
CA TRP A 270 1.81 16.77 -8.71
C TRP A 270 2.98 15.83 -8.44
N LEU A 271 2.74 14.71 -7.75
CA LEU A 271 3.82 13.75 -7.44
C LEU A 271 4.31 13.02 -8.69
N LEU A 272 3.41 12.69 -9.63
CA LEU A 272 3.78 12.08 -10.91
C LEU A 272 4.65 13.05 -11.73
N TRP A 273 4.25 14.31 -11.82
CA TRP A 273 5.00 15.35 -12.52
C TRP A 273 6.42 15.52 -11.94
N ARG A 274 6.54 15.61 -10.61
CA ARG A 274 7.85 15.70 -9.95
C ARG A 274 8.70 14.47 -10.20
N THR A 275 8.13 13.27 -10.04
CA THR A 275 8.86 12.02 -10.31
C THR A 275 9.40 12.00 -11.74
N ARG A 276 8.58 12.37 -12.73
CA ARG A 276 9.01 12.44 -14.14
C ARG A 276 10.18 13.43 -14.33
N LYS A 277 10.15 14.58 -13.67
CA LYS A 277 11.19 15.63 -13.80
C LYS A 277 12.51 15.24 -13.13
N PHE A 278 12.46 14.49 -12.04
CA PHE A 278 13.66 14.08 -11.29
C PHE A 278 14.14 12.67 -11.62
N LEU A 279 13.44 11.93 -12.45
CA LEU A 279 13.84 10.58 -12.84
C LEU A 279 15.09 10.64 -13.73
N PRO A 280 16.26 10.15 -13.27
CA PRO A 280 17.47 10.12 -14.07
C PRO A 280 17.44 8.92 -15.02
N THR A 281 18.35 8.89 -15.99
CA THR A 281 18.54 7.76 -16.92
C THR A 281 19.24 6.56 -16.27
N ALA A 282 19.76 6.71 -15.07
CA ALA A 282 20.31 5.62 -14.26
C ALA A 282 20.22 5.96 -12.78
N ILE A 283 19.96 4.96 -11.96
CA ILE A 283 19.85 5.04 -10.50
C ILE A 283 20.88 4.10 -9.89
N THR A 284 21.67 4.60 -8.95
CA THR A 284 22.64 3.82 -8.20
C THR A 284 22.13 3.53 -6.80
N LEU A 285 21.69 2.32 -6.57
CA LEU A 285 21.18 1.89 -5.26
C LEU A 285 22.33 1.43 -4.35
N PRO A 286 22.32 1.80 -3.07
CA PRO A 286 21.29 2.60 -2.40
C PRO A 286 21.61 4.11 -2.36
N HIS A 287 22.67 4.60 -2.99
CA HIS A 287 23.17 5.98 -2.88
C HIS A 287 22.16 7.04 -3.34
N ASP A 288 21.39 6.76 -4.38
CA ASP A 288 20.45 7.71 -4.96
C ASP A 288 19.08 7.72 -4.28
N ILE A 289 18.83 6.81 -3.30
CA ILE A 289 17.52 6.73 -2.62
C ILE A 289 17.18 8.07 -1.94
N ALA A 290 18.03 8.51 -1.02
CA ALA A 290 17.75 9.74 -0.28
C ALA A 290 17.75 10.99 -1.16
N PRO A 291 18.73 11.23 -2.07
CA PRO A 291 18.68 12.37 -2.99
C PRO A 291 17.37 12.43 -3.78
N LEU A 292 16.98 11.35 -4.46
CA LEU A 292 15.77 11.33 -5.29
C LEU A 292 14.48 11.55 -4.49
N VAL A 293 14.38 10.94 -3.29
CA VAL A 293 13.24 11.18 -2.40
C VAL A 293 13.21 12.64 -1.94
N GLN A 294 14.35 13.22 -1.55
CA GLN A 294 14.42 14.62 -1.14
C GLN A 294 14.06 15.57 -2.29
N ASP A 295 14.52 15.31 -3.50
CA ASP A 295 14.25 16.14 -4.66
C ASP A 295 12.76 16.12 -5.05
N VAL A 296 12.08 14.99 -4.92
CA VAL A 296 10.65 14.87 -5.21
C VAL A 296 9.78 15.43 -4.09
N TYR A 297 10.12 15.21 -2.82
CA TYR A 297 9.29 15.58 -1.67
C TYR A 297 9.72 16.86 -0.94
N GLY A 298 10.93 17.36 -1.20
CA GLY A 298 11.49 18.55 -0.59
C GLY A 298 11.45 19.75 -1.54
N TRP A 299 10.30 20.36 -1.74
CA TRP A 299 10.10 21.45 -2.70
C TRP A 299 10.10 22.87 -2.11
N GLU A 300 10.74 23.10 -1.00
CA GLU A 300 10.86 24.44 -0.41
C GLU A 300 12.33 24.76 -0.10
N PRO A 301 13.02 25.57 -0.93
CA PRO A 301 12.58 26.16 -2.19
C PRO A 301 12.51 25.13 -3.31
N ASP A 302 11.52 25.26 -4.21
CA ASP A 302 11.37 24.33 -5.34
C ASP A 302 12.43 24.64 -6.40
N PRO A 303 13.32 23.68 -6.75
CA PRO A 303 14.33 23.90 -7.77
C PRO A 303 13.76 23.89 -9.20
N LEU A 304 12.53 23.44 -9.39
CA LEU A 304 11.89 23.36 -10.70
C LEU A 304 11.18 24.68 -11.05
N PRO A 305 11.26 25.13 -12.30
CA PRO A 305 10.57 26.32 -12.74
C PRO A 305 9.06 26.11 -12.67
N ALA A 306 8.35 27.11 -12.17
CA ALA A 306 6.89 27.09 -12.13
C ALA A 306 6.32 27.19 -13.54
N SER A 307 5.30 26.37 -13.83
CA SER A 307 4.45 26.47 -15.01
C SER A 307 2.99 26.58 -14.56
N PRO A 308 2.06 27.04 -15.42
CA PRO A 308 0.65 27.06 -15.06
C PRO A 308 0.14 25.67 -14.63
N GLN A 309 0.54 24.61 -15.35
CA GLN A 309 0.17 23.25 -15.04
C GLN A 309 0.74 22.78 -13.71
N SER A 310 2.04 22.94 -13.47
CA SER A 310 2.68 22.52 -12.22
C SER A 310 2.14 23.29 -11.01
N THR A 311 1.80 24.58 -11.19
CA THR A 311 1.19 25.40 -10.14
C THR A 311 -0.22 24.90 -9.80
N ALA A 312 -1.04 24.57 -10.80
CA ALA A 312 -2.38 24.03 -10.59
C ALA A 312 -2.32 22.65 -9.91
N ALA A 313 -1.47 21.76 -10.40
CA ALA A 313 -1.29 20.42 -9.83
C ALA A 313 -0.81 20.48 -8.36
N ARG A 314 0.11 21.40 -8.04
CA ARG A 314 0.56 21.65 -6.67
C ARG A 314 -0.57 22.13 -5.77
N ALA A 315 -1.34 23.12 -6.23
CA ALA A 315 -2.45 23.68 -5.46
C ALA A 315 -3.53 22.62 -5.16
N GLU A 316 -3.84 21.75 -6.15
CA GLU A 316 -4.77 20.64 -5.97
C GLU A 316 -4.24 19.62 -4.96
N TYR A 317 -2.97 19.24 -5.07
CA TYR A 317 -2.30 18.35 -4.13
C TYR A 317 -2.35 18.91 -2.69
N GLU A 318 -1.93 20.16 -2.49
CA GLU A 318 -1.94 20.79 -1.16
C GLU A 318 -3.35 20.86 -0.57
N LYS A 319 -4.35 21.20 -1.40
CA LYS A 319 -5.77 21.19 -1.00
C LYS A 319 -6.24 19.80 -0.58
N ALA A 320 -5.91 18.77 -1.36
CA ALA A 320 -6.25 17.39 -1.02
C ALA A 320 -5.61 16.95 0.31
N GLN A 321 -4.33 17.29 0.54
CA GLN A 321 -3.66 17.03 1.81
C GLN A 321 -4.34 17.74 2.99
N GLN A 322 -4.72 19.00 2.82
CA GLN A 322 -5.43 19.76 3.86
C GLN A 322 -6.79 19.15 4.21
N ILE A 323 -7.55 18.71 3.20
CA ILE A 323 -8.84 18.02 3.43
C ILE A 323 -8.63 16.73 4.23
N LYS A 324 -7.65 15.90 3.86
CA LYS A 324 -7.31 14.67 4.57
C LYS A 324 -6.90 14.94 6.02
N MET A 325 -6.03 15.91 6.24
CA MET A 325 -5.63 16.32 7.58
C MET A 325 -6.81 16.85 8.41
N GLY A 326 -7.70 17.63 7.79
CA GLY A 326 -8.92 18.14 8.43
C GLY A 326 -9.81 17.00 8.94
N LYS A 327 -10.10 16.02 8.08
CA LYS A 327 -10.86 14.82 8.44
C LYS A 327 -10.19 14.03 9.58
N ALA A 328 -8.88 13.80 9.49
CA ALA A 328 -8.15 13.06 10.52
C ALA A 328 -8.23 13.75 11.88
N LYS A 329 -8.10 15.07 11.92
CA LYS A 329 -8.15 15.87 13.16
C LYS A 329 -9.48 15.74 13.90
N THR A 330 -10.61 15.59 13.20
CA THR A 330 -11.93 15.43 13.84
C THR A 330 -12.08 14.10 14.58
N LEU A 331 -11.32 13.09 14.17
CA LEU A 331 -11.35 11.72 14.73
C LEU A 331 -10.17 11.42 15.67
N THR A 332 -9.26 12.40 15.83
CA THR A 332 -8.05 12.22 16.63
C THR A 332 -8.30 12.68 18.07
N ILE A 333 -7.80 11.92 19.06
CA ILE A 333 -7.83 12.33 20.47
C ILE A 333 -7.06 13.64 20.68
N LEU A 334 -7.40 14.40 21.72
CA LEU A 334 -6.70 15.65 22.06
C LEU A 334 -5.22 15.39 22.38
N PRO A 335 -4.34 16.39 22.15
CA PRO A 335 -2.96 16.32 22.62
C PRO A 335 -2.90 16.37 24.16
N PRO A 336 -1.81 15.88 24.79
CA PRO A 336 -1.69 15.80 26.23
C PRO A 336 -1.90 17.13 26.98
N GLU A 337 -1.49 18.25 26.40
CA GLU A 337 -1.60 19.58 27.01
C GLU A 337 -3.04 20.10 26.99
N GLU A 338 -3.76 19.92 25.89
CA GLU A 338 -5.17 20.30 25.78
C GLU A 338 -6.05 19.40 26.62
N HIS A 339 -5.69 18.13 26.72
CA HIS A 339 -6.38 17.16 27.56
C HIS A 339 -6.38 17.60 29.04
N LYS A 340 -5.25 18.12 29.55
CA LYS A 340 -5.18 18.71 30.90
C LYS A 340 -6.07 19.94 31.10
N LYS A 341 -6.25 20.76 30.05
CA LYS A 341 -7.05 21.98 30.10
C LYS A 341 -8.55 21.73 30.03
N ARG A 342 -8.97 20.59 29.56
CA ARG A 342 -10.38 20.21 29.35
C ARG A 342 -10.70 18.84 29.97
N PRO A 343 -10.51 18.67 31.28
CA PRO A 343 -10.67 17.38 31.93
C PRO A 343 -12.09 16.82 31.84
N SER A 344 -13.12 17.69 31.73
CA SER A 344 -14.52 17.30 31.68
C SER A 344 -15.00 16.79 30.32
N LEU A 345 -14.24 17.06 29.23
CA LEU A 345 -14.68 16.74 27.86
C LEU A 345 -14.07 15.47 27.29
N ASN A 346 -12.89 15.08 27.73
CA ASN A 346 -12.19 13.88 27.25
C ASN A 346 -11.15 13.42 28.29
N THR A 347 -11.57 13.23 29.52
CA THR A 347 -10.71 12.62 30.55
C THR A 347 -10.44 11.16 30.19
N LEU A 348 -9.33 10.62 30.66
CA LEU A 348 -9.07 9.17 30.54
C LEU A 348 -10.21 8.34 31.17
N GLU A 349 -10.91 8.89 32.16
CA GLU A 349 -12.11 8.32 32.76
C GLU A 349 -13.27 8.22 31.76
N ASN A 350 -13.55 9.25 30.99
CA ASN A 350 -14.58 9.21 29.92
C ASN A 350 -14.20 8.27 28.77
N TRP A 351 -12.93 7.89 28.65
CA TRP A 351 -12.52 6.85 27.69
C TRP A 351 -12.78 5.43 28.21
N MET A 352 -13.12 5.28 29.48
CA MET A 352 -13.59 4.03 30.08
C MET A 352 -15.09 3.86 30.00
N ASP A 353 -15.86 4.96 29.97
CA ASP A 353 -17.32 4.95 29.90
C ASP A 353 -17.79 4.60 28.49
N ASP A 354 -17.78 3.32 28.21
CA ASP A 354 -18.19 2.71 26.96
C ASP A 354 -19.69 2.39 26.93
N VAL A 355 -20.44 3.04 27.80
CA VAL A 355 -21.85 2.76 28.00
C VAL A 355 -22.68 3.67 27.11
N GLY A 356 -22.99 3.21 25.92
CA GLY A 356 -24.24 3.56 25.27
C GLY A 356 -24.25 4.62 24.18
N ALA A 357 -23.16 5.30 23.87
CA ALA A 357 -23.12 6.24 22.74
C ALA A 357 -21.90 5.99 21.86
N VAL A 358 -21.98 4.98 21.02
CA VAL A 358 -21.20 5.01 19.77
C VAL A 358 -21.80 6.17 18.98
N SER A 359 -21.19 7.36 19.05
CA SER A 359 -21.53 8.38 18.06
C SER A 359 -21.22 7.75 16.69
N ASP A 360 -22.05 7.98 15.70
CA ASP A 360 -21.81 7.58 14.30
C ASP A 360 -20.36 7.89 13.84
N ASN A 361 -19.77 8.92 14.40
CA ASN A 361 -18.37 9.32 14.16
C ASN A 361 -17.35 8.33 14.76
N GLY A 362 -17.62 7.71 15.90
CA GLY A 362 -16.73 6.70 16.49
C GLY A 362 -16.73 5.38 15.71
N ALA A 363 -17.89 5.01 15.16
CA ALA A 363 -18.01 3.83 14.29
C ALA A 363 -17.30 4.04 12.92
N ARG A 364 -17.20 5.29 12.46
CA ARG A 364 -16.55 5.68 11.21
C ARG A 364 -15.05 5.97 11.35
N ALA A 365 -14.52 6.00 12.55
CA ALA A 365 -13.11 6.29 12.80
C ALA A 365 -12.22 5.18 12.26
N ALA A 366 -11.77 5.33 11.03
CA ALA A 366 -10.82 4.43 10.36
C ALA A 366 -9.41 5.01 10.37
N VAL A 367 -8.41 4.15 10.37
CA VAL A 367 -6.98 4.56 10.29
C VAL A 367 -6.61 5.06 8.89
N ARG A 368 -7.34 4.64 7.85
CA ARG A 368 -7.13 5.04 6.46
C ARG A 368 -8.30 5.86 5.96
N ASP A 369 -8.02 6.98 5.28
CA ASP A 369 -9.02 7.76 4.54
C ASP A 369 -9.30 7.08 3.19
N GLY A 370 -10.06 5.99 3.25
CA GLY A 370 -10.57 5.33 2.06
C GLY A 370 -12.08 5.53 1.96
N ASP A 371 -12.62 5.53 0.75
CA ASP A 371 -14.06 5.35 0.58
C ASP A 371 -14.48 4.09 1.35
N PRO A 372 -15.66 4.08 1.98
CA PRO A 372 -16.20 2.87 2.57
C PRO A 372 -16.04 1.72 1.57
N SER A 373 -15.59 0.57 2.02
CA SER A 373 -15.49 -0.60 1.16
C SER A 373 -16.47 -1.66 1.64
N ILE A 374 -17.15 -2.27 0.70
CA ILE A 374 -18.03 -3.40 0.98
C ILE A 374 -17.23 -4.67 0.74
N ASP A 375 -17.02 -5.44 1.78
CA ASP A 375 -16.47 -6.79 1.68
C ASP A 375 -17.63 -7.78 1.58
N VAL A 376 -17.55 -8.73 0.65
CA VAL A 376 -18.57 -9.75 0.42
C VAL A 376 -17.94 -11.13 0.42
N LEU A 377 -18.74 -12.14 0.77
CA LEU A 377 -18.38 -13.54 0.56
C LEU A 377 -18.88 -13.95 -0.82
N VAL A 378 -18.00 -14.45 -1.68
CA VAL A 378 -18.34 -14.76 -3.08
C VAL A 378 -18.53 -16.25 -3.26
N LEU A 379 -19.70 -16.62 -3.79
CA LEU A 379 -20.07 -17.99 -4.13
C LEU A 379 -20.68 -18.01 -5.52
N MET A 380 -20.73 -19.16 -6.13
CA MET A 380 -21.35 -19.35 -7.43
C MET A 380 -22.68 -20.11 -7.28
N GLN A 381 -23.73 -19.63 -7.93
CA GLN A 381 -24.99 -20.35 -8.05
C GLN A 381 -25.13 -20.91 -9.46
N ASP A 382 -25.37 -22.22 -9.58
CA ASP A 382 -25.59 -22.87 -10.87
C ASP A 382 -27.03 -22.61 -11.38
N ALA A 383 -27.30 -23.03 -12.62
CA ALA A 383 -28.61 -22.84 -13.25
C ALA A 383 -29.75 -23.63 -12.54
N ALA A 384 -29.42 -24.63 -11.73
CA ALA A 384 -30.37 -25.38 -10.92
C ALA A 384 -30.60 -24.76 -9.54
N GLY A 385 -29.92 -23.67 -9.22
CA GLY A 385 -30.03 -22.97 -7.93
C GLY A 385 -29.07 -23.50 -6.85
N ASN A 386 -28.24 -24.49 -7.14
CA ASN A 386 -27.28 -25.00 -6.16
C ASN A 386 -26.14 -24.02 -5.95
N VAL A 387 -25.75 -23.81 -4.70
CA VAL A 387 -24.63 -22.93 -4.34
C VAL A 387 -23.34 -23.75 -4.21
N ARG A 388 -22.26 -23.20 -4.73
CA ARG A 388 -20.92 -23.83 -4.74
C ARG A 388 -19.85 -22.79 -4.48
N PHE A 389 -18.68 -23.24 -4.05
CA PHE A 389 -17.48 -22.42 -4.17
C PHE A 389 -17.16 -22.14 -5.64
N LEU A 390 -16.42 -21.08 -5.92
CA LEU A 390 -15.95 -20.80 -7.27
C LEU A 390 -15.07 -21.98 -7.78
N PRO A 391 -15.06 -22.22 -9.10
CA PRO A 391 -14.14 -23.18 -9.68
C PRO A 391 -12.68 -22.77 -9.42
N ASP A 392 -11.80 -23.77 -9.34
CA ASP A 392 -10.37 -23.52 -9.28
C ASP A 392 -9.81 -22.99 -10.61
N GLU A 393 -8.52 -22.66 -10.64
CA GLU A 393 -7.86 -22.13 -11.86
C GLU A 393 -7.87 -23.09 -13.04
N THR A 394 -8.06 -24.38 -12.80
CA THR A 394 -8.18 -25.42 -13.84
C THR A 394 -9.62 -25.60 -14.33
N GLY A 395 -10.57 -24.88 -13.73
CA GLY A 395 -11.99 -24.94 -14.08
C GLY A 395 -12.76 -26.09 -13.41
N HIS A 396 -12.15 -26.80 -12.46
CA HIS A 396 -12.90 -27.81 -11.69
C HIS A 396 -13.93 -27.13 -10.79
N PRO A 397 -15.19 -27.61 -10.79
CA PRO A 397 -16.24 -27.04 -9.95
C PRO A 397 -15.87 -27.11 -8.47
N GLY A 398 -16.09 -26.02 -7.76
CA GLY A 398 -15.95 -26.00 -6.31
C GLY A 398 -16.97 -26.92 -5.61
N ALA A 399 -16.68 -27.27 -4.37
CA ALA A 399 -17.57 -28.07 -3.54
C ALA A 399 -18.96 -27.41 -3.38
N SER A 400 -20.01 -28.21 -3.31
CA SER A 400 -21.36 -27.74 -3.05
C SER A 400 -21.49 -27.23 -1.61
N VAL A 401 -22.27 -26.19 -1.42
CA VAL A 401 -22.52 -25.55 -0.12
C VAL A 401 -24.02 -25.63 0.16
N PRO A 402 -24.44 -26.23 1.30
CA PRO A 402 -25.85 -26.33 1.64
C PRO A 402 -26.46 -24.97 1.99
N THR A 403 -27.66 -24.69 1.48
CA THR A 403 -28.42 -23.47 1.79
C THR A 403 -29.67 -23.76 2.63
N ASP A 404 -30.05 -25.03 2.74
CA ASP A 404 -31.23 -25.53 3.47
C ASP A 404 -30.94 -25.87 4.94
N GLU A 405 -29.69 -25.75 5.37
CA GLU A 405 -29.26 -25.93 6.75
C GLU A 405 -28.15 -24.95 7.14
N PRO A 406 -27.92 -24.67 8.44
CA PRO A 406 -26.76 -23.92 8.87
C PRO A 406 -25.48 -24.70 8.55
N PRO A 407 -24.47 -24.06 7.93
CA PRO A 407 -23.25 -24.77 7.60
C PRO A 407 -22.49 -25.21 8.84
N GLN A 408 -21.90 -26.40 8.78
CA GLN A 408 -21.01 -26.92 9.82
C GLN A 408 -19.82 -25.98 10.04
N PRO A 409 -19.21 -25.93 11.25
CA PRO A 409 -18.16 -24.97 11.58
C PRO A 409 -17.00 -24.92 10.59
N GLU A 410 -16.55 -26.07 10.07
CA GLU A 410 -15.46 -26.16 9.08
C GLU A 410 -15.89 -25.56 7.73
N MET A 411 -17.09 -25.84 7.29
CA MET A 411 -17.69 -25.27 6.08
C MET A 411 -17.90 -23.77 6.24
N ALA A 412 -18.42 -23.31 7.38
CA ALA A 412 -18.59 -21.90 7.68
C ALA A 412 -17.26 -21.13 7.65
N LEU A 413 -16.18 -21.74 8.13
CA LEU A 413 -14.83 -21.17 8.05
C LEU A 413 -14.35 -21.07 6.60
N GLN A 414 -14.61 -22.09 5.78
CA GLN A 414 -14.26 -22.05 4.35
C GLN A 414 -15.05 -20.97 3.61
N ILE A 415 -16.35 -20.82 3.89
CA ILE A 415 -17.20 -19.76 3.34
C ILE A 415 -16.66 -18.39 3.76
N ALA A 416 -16.38 -18.17 5.04
CA ALA A 416 -15.88 -16.91 5.57
C ALA A 416 -14.52 -16.49 4.94
N ARG A 417 -13.76 -17.45 4.41
CA ARG A 417 -12.51 -17.18 3.67
C ARG A 417 -12.73 -16.73 2.23
N GLN A 418 -13.94 -16.90 1.66
CA GLN A 418 -14.26 -16.44 0.29
C GLN A 418 -14.48 -14.93 0.22
N LYS A 419 -13.78 -14.19 1.04
CA LYS A 419 -13.92 -12.75 1.17
C LYS A 419 -13.27 -12.02 0.01
N LEU A 420 -14.04 -11.09 -0.59
CA LEU A 420 -13.62 -10.20 -1.65
C LEU A 420 -14.08 -8.78 -1.34
N ARG A 421 -13.22 -7.81 -1.59
CA ARG A 421 -13.60 -6.40 -1.56
C ARG A 421 -14.20 -5.98 -2.89
N LEU A 422 -15.43 -5.48 -2.87
CA LEU A 422 -16.07 -4.95 -4.06
C LEU A 422 -15.31 -3.73 -4.60
N PRO A 423 -15.31 -3.53 -5.94
CA PRO A 423 -14.78 -2.32 -6.55
C PRO A 423 -15.40 -1.06 -5.95
N GLY A 424 -14.61 0.02 -5.83
CA GLY A 424 -15.02 1.26 -5.17
C GLY A 424 -16.28 1.92 -5.73
N TYR A 425 -16.71 1.56 -6.95
CA TYR A 425 -17.99 2.01 -7.51
C TYR A 425 -19.19 1.64 -6.61
N PHE A 426 -19.20 0.42 -6.07
CA PHE A 426 -20.30 -0.08 -5.23
C PHE A 426 -20.33 0.58 -3.83
N SER A 427 -19.26 1.22 -3.44
CA SER A 427 -19.13 1.88 -2.13
C SER A 427 -19.29 3.39 -2.19
N LYS A 428 -19.58 3.96 -3.37
CA LYS A 428 -19.80 5.41 -3.51
C LYS A 428 -21.11 5.81 -2.81
N ARG A 429 -21.15 7.07 -2.34
CA ARG A 429 -22.28 7.62 -1.59
C ARG A 429 -23.66 7.41 -2.25
N TRP A 430 -23.67 7.35 -3.58
CA TRP A 430 -24.91 7.17 -4.36
C TRP A 430 -25.30 5.71 -4.65
N SER A 431 -24.39 4.75 -4.43
CA SER A 431 -24.58 3.33 -4.74
C SER A 431 -24.53 2.43 -3.51
N VAL A 432 -23.93 2.89 -2.41
CA VAL A 432 -23.62 2.05 -1.24
C VAL A 432 -24.90 1.48 -0.60
N GLU A 433 -25.91 2.29 -0.38
CA GLU A 433 -27.19 1.83 0.21
C GLU A 433 -27.89 0.80 -0.68
N GLN A 434 -28.01 1.10 -1.99
CA GLN A 434 -28.61 0.17 -2.96
C GLN A 434 -27.83 -1.16 -3.03
N THR A 435 -26.50 -1.09 -2.95
CA THR A 435 -25.65 -2.30 -2.97
C THR A 435 -25.88 -3.14 -1.71
N ILE A 436 -25.93 -2.51 -0.54
CA ILE A 436 -26.16 -3.21 0.73
C ILE A 436 -27.56 -3.81 0.74
N ASP A 437 -28.58 -3.04 0.38
CA ASP A 437 -29.98 -3.50 0.35
C ASP A 437 -30.15 -4.72 -0.58
N ALA A 438 -29.53 -4.70 -1.75
CA ALA A 438 -29.58 -5.82 -2.70
C ALA A 438 -28.89 -7.08 -2.13
N LEU A 439 -27.74 -6.94 -1.49
CA LEU A 439 -27.02 -8.05 -0.86
C LEU A 439 -27.77 -8.58 0.35
N GLU A 440 -28.34 -7.73 1.18
CA GLU A 440 -29.15 -8.15 2.34
C GLU A 440 -30.45 -8.84 1.92
N ALA A 441 -31.11 -8.39 0.85
CA ALA A 441 -32.26 -9.07 0.31
C ALA A 441 -31.90 -10.49 -0.12
N ARG A 442 -30.82 -10.64 -0.87
CA ARG A 442 -30.32 -11.96 -1.27
C ARG A 442 -29.95 -12.83 -0.07
N ASN A 443 -29.33 -12.26 0.96
CA ASN A 443 -29.01 -12.99 2.19
C ASN A 443 -30.26 -13.52 2.88
N ARG A 444 -31.34 -12.74 2.94
CA ARG A 444 -32.61 -13.19 3.53
C ARG A 444 -33.24 -14.32 2.73
N ASP A 445 -33.21 -14.20 1.40
CA ASP A 445 -33.91 -15.14 0.50
C ASP A 445 -33.19 -16.49 0.38
N VAL A 446 -31.86 -16.49 0.32
CA VAL A 446 -31.05 -17.68 0.02
C VAL A 446 -30.25 -18.17 1.23
N PHE A 447 -29.72 -17.27 2.04
CA PHE A 447 -28.76 -17.59 3.10
C PHE A 447 -29.28 -17.28 4.51
N GLY A 448 -30.60 -17.21 4.69
CA GLY A 448 -31.20 -16.86 5.99
C GLY A 448 -30.76 -17.77 7.14
N LEU A 449 -30.63 -19.07 6.89
CA LEU A 449 -30.18 -20.04 7.90
C LEU A 449 -28.71 -19.86 8.31
N TRP A 450 -27.88 -19.29 7.44
CA TRP A 450 -26.46 -19.06 7.73
C TRP A 450 -26.23 -17.99 8.79
N GLN A 451 -27.21 -17.12 9.04
CA GLN A 451 -27.15 -16.13 10.12
C GLN A 451 -27.13 -16.76 11.52
N GLN A 452 -27.41 -18.08 11.64
CA GLN A 452 -27.20 -18.83 12.86
C GLN A 452 -25.75 -19.17 13.14
N SER A 453 -24.88 -19.16 12.11
CA SER A 453 -23.46 -19.37 12.28
C SER A 453 -22.78 -18.10 12.82
N PRO A 454 -22.02 -18.17 13.92
CA PRO A 454 -21.28 -17.01 14.45
C PRO A 454 -20.27 -16.40 13.47
N LEU A 455 -19.74 -17.21 12.53
CA LEU A 455 -18.75 -16.78 11.53
C LEU A 455 -19.38 -16.07 10.33
N LEU A 456 -20.68 -16.29 10.06
CA LEU A 456 -21.35 -15.79 8.87
C LEU A 456 -22.42 -14.76 9.21
N ARG A 457 -22.70 -14.56 10.50
CA ARG A 457 -23.69 -13.60 10.95
C ARG A 457 -23.31 -12.18 10.57
N GLY A 458 -24.18 -11.51 9.80
CA GLY A 458 -23.97 -10.15 9.33
C GLY A 458 -23.03 -10.01 8.14
N GLU A 459 -22.45 -11.11 7.64
CA GLU A 459 -21.65 -11.06 6.41
C GLU A 459 -22.57 -10.94 5.19
N LEU A 460 -22.16 -10.15 4.21
CA LEU A 460 -22.85 -9.97 2.93
C LEU A 460 -22.34 -11.03 1.92
N ILE A 461 -23.28 -11.69 1.23
CA ILE A 461 -22.96 -12.79 0.31
C ILE A 461 -23.38 -12.39 -1.11
N LEU A 462 -22.44 -12.55 -2.05
CA LEU A 462 -22.60 -12.27 -3.48
C LEU A 462 -22.66 -13.58 -4.29
#